data_d0d431b743a53b6466f3f52d80260a7f
#
_entry.id   d0d431b743a53b6466f3f52d80260a7f
#
_cell.length_a   1.000
_cell.length_b   1.000
_cell.length_c   1.000
_cell.angle_alpha   90.00
_cell.angle_beta   90.00
_cell.angle_gamma   90.00
#
_symmetry.space_group_name_H-M   'P 1'
#
loop_
_entity.id
_entity.type
_entity.pdbx_description
1 polymer ?
#
loop_
_entity_poly.entity_id
_entity_poly.type
_entity_poly.pdbx_seq_one_letter_code
_entity_poly.pdbx_strand_id
1 'polypeptide(L)'
;MQSVKKKKSNSLAAFMNNDNVVGYIFAAPFLIGFFCLTLIPMGLSLYYSFCNYKIGAEPAFIGLKNYLDLMGDSKFGNSLLVTIQYVIIGVPLKLVFALFVAMLLTKPTRLQGFYRAVYYIPSLIGGSVAVALVWKQLFGSRGPIVLAIKSLGATGFSFFGSSTWAFLPLVLCNAWQFGSSMLIFASGLKQIPKDYYEAAEIDGASSVKRFFSITLPCLCLLYTSPSPRDDWLSRMPSSA
;
A
#
# COMPACT_ATOMS: atom_id res chain seq x y z
N MET A 1 63.21 25.70 19.26
CA MET A 1 62.02 25.49 20.11
C MET A 1 60.86 26.18 19.46
N GLN A 2 60.05 25.41 18.64
CA GLN A 2 58.82 25.91 18.04
C GLN A 2 57.64 25.41 18.88
N SER A 3 56.94 26.36 19.51
CA SER A 3 55.74 26.14 20.30
C SER A 3 54.58 25.77 19.37
N VAL A 4 54.18 24.51 19.38
CA VAL A 4 52.97 24.03 18.68
C VAL A 4 51.76 24.56 19.45
N LYS A 5 51.13 25.63 18.94
CA LYS A 5 49.82 26.11 19.41
C LYS A 5 48.78 25.04 19.18
N LYS A 6 48.35 24.36 20.23
CA LYS A 6 47.24 23.42 20.28
C LYS A 6 45.96 24.19 19.94
N LYS A 7 45.48 24.06 18.69
CA LYS A 7 44.22 24.65 18.19
C LYS A 7 43.08 24.04 19.02
N LYS A 8 42.45 24.84 19.89
CA LYS A 8 41.22 24.44 20.57
C LYS A 8 40.19 24.02 19.50
N SER A 9 39.99 22.73 19.34
CA SER A 9 38.89 22.19 18.53
C SER A 9 37.58 22.70 19.14
N ASN A 10 36.86 23.52 18.40
CA ASN A 10 35.52 23.95 18.82
C ASN A 10 34.68 22.70 19.03
N SER A 11 34.24 22.48 20.27
CA SER A 11 33.47 21.29 20.65
C SER A 11 32.18 21.12 19.80
N LEU A 12 31.64 22.24 19.31
CA LEU A 12 30.53 22.28 18.35
C LEU A 12 30.91 21.68 16.98
N ALA A 13 32.12 21.96 16.47
CA ALA A 13 32.55 21.40 15.18
C ALA A 13 32.81 19.88 15.29
N ALA A 14 33.35 19.43 16.43
CA ALA A 14 33.54 18.00 16.69
C ALA A 14 32.20 17.25 16.89
N PHE A 15 31.20 17.91 17.48
CA PHE A 15 29.84 17.39 17.63
C PHE A 15 29.13 17.29 16.29
N MET A 16 29.24 18.28 15.42
CA MET A 16 28.66 18.30 14.07
C MET A 16 29.42 17.41 13.08
N ASN A 17 30.62 16.95 13.39
CA ASN A 17 31.36 16.02 12.53
C ASN A 17 31.09 14.55 12.85
N ASN A 18 30.13 14.27 13.74
CA ASN A 18 29.70 12.94 14.06
C ASN A 18 28.48 12.62 13.18
N ASP A 19 28.61 11.68 12.21
CA ASP A 19 27.61 11.32 11.24
C ASP A 19 26.27 10.93 11.89
N ASN A 20 26.30 10.31 13.06
CA ASN A 20 25.09 9.96 13.80
C ASN A 20 24.33 11.21 14.28
N VAL A 21 25.04 12.22 14.79
CA VAL A 21 24.42 13.47 15.28
C VAL A 21 23.79 14.25 14.13
N VAL A 22 24.51 14.35 13.03
CA VAL A 22 24.01 14.98 11.80
C VAL A 22 22.75 14.27 11.30
N GLY A 23 22.76 12.94 11.30
CA GLY A 23 21.59 12.14 10.94
C GLY A 23 20.37 12.43 11.82
N TYR A 24 20.54 12.49 13.15
CA TYR A 24 19.45 12.83 14.07
C TYR A 24 18.96 14.28 13.92
N ILE A 25 19.82 15.24 13.64
CA ILE A 25 19.42 16.63 13.40
C ILE A 25 18.54 16.74 12.15
N PHE A 26 18.92 16.05 11.06
CA PHE A 26 18.09 16.04 9.84
C PHE A 26 16.78 15.28 10.02
N ALA A 27 16.77 14.21 10.83
CA ALA A 27 15.55 13.45 11.13
C ALA A 27 14.66 14.14 12.18
N ALA A 28 15.20 15.06 13.01
CA ALA A 28 14.49 15.67 14.12
C ALA A 28 13.15 16.34 13.76
N PRO A 29 13.03 17.12 12.66
CA PRO A 29 11.75 17.72 12.30
C PRO A 29 10.66 16.68 12.04
N PHE A 30 11.03 15.59 11.36
CA PHE A 30 10.12 14.47 11.11
C PHE A 30 9.77 13.73 12.42
N LEU A 31 10.77 13.43 13.24
CA LEU A 31 10.58 12.72 14.51
C LEU A 31 9.70 13.53 15.47
N ILE A 32 9.95 14.82 15.62
CA ILE A 32 9.12 15.71 16.45
C ILE A 32 7.68 15.71 15.96
N GLY A 33 7.46 15.89 14.64
CA GLY A 33 6.13 15.83 14.04
C GLY A 33 5.46 14.48 14.28
N PHE A 34 6.16 13.38 14.10
CA PHE A 34 5.65 12.03 14.33
C PHE A 34 5.25 11.81 15.80
N PHE A 35 6.12 12.17 16.74
CA PHE A 35 5.81 12.02 18.17
C PHE A 35 4.62 12.89 18.58
N CYS A 36 4.64 14.19 18.23
CA CYS A 36 3.60 15.12 18.67
C CYS A 36 2.25 14.89 17.98
N LEU A 37 2.24 14.60 16.68
CA LEU A 37 1.00 14.53 15.89
C LEU A 37 0.46 13.11 15.71
N THR A 38 1.28 12.09 15.92
CA THR A 38 0.87 10.70 15.72
C THR A 38 0.93 9.91 17.02
N LEU A 39 2.08 9.86 17.67
CA LEU A 39 2.29 8.95 18.80
C LEU A 39 1.56 9.42 20.06
N ILE A 40 1.56 10.71 20.37
CA ILE A 40 0.82 11.27 21.53
C ILE A 40 -0.69 11.10 21.34
N PRO A 41 -1.34 11.51 20.21
CA PRO A 41 -2.76 11.26 20.01
C PRO A 41 -3.13 9.77 20.00
N MET A 42 -2.26 8.90 19.49
CA MET A 42 -2.47 7.46 19.51
C MET A 42 -2.45 6.90 20.95
N GLY A 43 -1.50 7.37 21.79
CA GLY A 43 -1.44 7.03 23.21
C GLY A 43 -2.67 7.52 23.97
N LEU A 44 -3.12 8.75 23.72
CA LEU A 44 -4.36 9.28 24.29
C LEU A 44 -5.60 8.50 23.84
N SER A 45 -5.67 8.14 22.55
CA SER A 45 -6.75 7.29 22.04
C SER A 45 -6.78 5.93 22.73
N LEU A 46 -5.61 5.32 22.95
CA LEU A 46 -5.49 4.07 23.70
C LEU A 46 -5.96 4.25 25.15
N TYR A 47 -5.57 5.32 25.82
CA TYR A 47 -6.04 5.62 27.18
C TYR A 47 -7.57 5.80 27.22
N TYR A 48 -8.14 6.58 26.31
CA TYR A 48 -9.57 6.80 26.22
C TYR A 48 -10.36 5.54 25.86
N SER A 49 -9.74 4.56 25.22
CA SER A 49 -10.40 3.26 24.96
C SER A 49 -10.76 2.49 26.21
N PHE A 50 -10.05 2.75 27.34
CA PHE A 50 -10.34 2.19 28.65
C PHE A 50 -11.27 3.09 29.50
N CYS A 51 -11.68 4.22 28.96
CA CYS A 51 -12.54 5.18 29.64
C CYS A 51 -13.91 5.28 28.98
N ASN A 52 -14.92 5.65 29.77
CA ASN A 52 -16.18 6.14 29.24
C ASN A 52 -16.01 7.64 28.93
N TYR A 53 -15.63 7.93 27.67
CA TYR A 53 -15.36 9.30 27.21
C TYR A 53 -16.56 9.87 26.48
N LYS A 54 -17.05 11.03 26.96
CA LYS A 54 -18.07 11.84 26.26
C LYS A 54 -17.51 13.23 26.07
N ILE A 55 -17.75 13.83 24.91
CA ILE A 55 -17.32 15.20 24.61
C ILE A 55 -17.94 16.15 25.64
N GLY A 56 -17.09 16.89 26.37
CA GLY A 56 -17.53 17.83 27.43
C GLY A 56 -17.68 17.23 28.82
N ALA A 57 -17.35 15.98 29.07
CA ALA A 57 -17.31 15.35 30.38
C ALA A 57 -15.91 14.80 30.70
N GLU A 58 -15.59 14.69 31.98
CA GLU A 58 -14.34 14.06 32.40
C GLU A 58 -14.34 12.57 32.06
N PRO A 59 -13.20 12.03 31.55
CA PRO A 59 -13.10 10.62 31.18
C PRO A 59 -13.13 9.74 32.45
N ALA A 60 -14.17 8.94 32.62
CA ALA A 60 -14.26 7.97 33.72
C ALA A 60 -13.61 6.65 33.29
N PHE A 61 -12.61 6.17 34.04
CA PHE A 61 -11.96 4.90 33.76
C PHE A 61 -12.90 3.72 34.07
N ILE A 62 -13.18 2.90 33.04
CA ILE A 62 -14.10 1.74 33.12
C ILE A 62 -13.41 0.39 32.77
N GLY A 63 -12.08 0.40 32.61
CA GLY A 63 -11.30 -0.79 32.26
C GLY A 63 -11.68 -1.36 30.89
N LEU A 64 -11.86 -2.68 30.83
CA LEU A 64 -12.12 -3.40 29.56
C LEU A 64 -13.59 -3.43 29.13
N LYS A 65 -14.47 -2.70 29.81
CA LYS A 65 -15.90 -2.76 29.53
C LYS A 65 -16.25 -2.42 28.07
N ASN A 66 -15.62 -1.40 27.51
CA ASN A 66 -15.83 -1.04 26.09
C ASN A 66 -15.52 -2.20 25.15
N TYR A 67 -14.49 -2.99 25.44
CA TYR A 67 -14.10 -4.12 24.62
C TYR A 67 -15.06 -5.30 24.74
N LEU A 68 -15.58 -5.53 25.97
CA LEU A 68 -16.59 -6.57 26.19
C LEU A 68 -17.91 -6.21 25.52
N ASP A 69 -18.35 -4.95 25.63
CA ASP A 69 -19.55 -4.45 24.96
C ASP A 69 -19.41 -4.54 23.43
N LEU A 70 -18.20 -4.24 22.89
CA LEU A 70 -17.91 -4.35 21.47
C LEU A 70 -17.97 -5.80 20.95
N MET A 71 -17.49 -6.76 21.74
CA MET A 71 -17.56 -8.18 21.36
C MET A 71 -19.00 -8.71 21.33
N GLY A 72 -19.91 -8.11 22.13
CA GLY A 72 -21.34 -8.41 22.13
C GLY A 72 -22.14 -7.69 21.04
N ASP A 73 -21.54 -6.70 20.35
CA ASP A 73 -22.24 -5.91 19.33
C ASP A 73 -22.27 -6.63 17.98
N SER A 74 -23.47 -7.04 17.57
CA SER A 74 -23.70 -7.66 16.27
C SER A 74 -23.32 -6.77 15.08
N LYS A 75 -23.38 -5.44 15.23
CA LYS A 75 -22.97 -4.49 14.19
C LYS A 75 -21.46 -4.52 13.99
N PHE A 76 -20.71 -4.62 15.09
CA PHE A 76 -19.25 -4.76 15.03
C PHE A 76 -18.85 -6.06 14.32
N GLY A 77 -19.46 -7.19 14.69
CA GLY A 77 -19.22 -8.48 14.06
C GLY A 77 -19.49 -8.44 12.54
N ASN A 78 -20.61 -7.86 12.13
CA ASN A 78 -20.95 -7.66 10.72
C ASN A 78 -19.94 -6.76 10.00
N SER A 79 -19.52 -5.65 10.60
CA SER A 79 -18.56 -4.74 10.01
C SER A 79 -17.20 -5.40 9.82
N LEU A 80 -16.77 -6.21 10.80
CA LEU A 80 -15.53 -6.98 10.71
C LEU A 80 -15.59 -8.01 9.58
N LEU A 81 -16.70 -8.74 9.47
CA LEU A 81 -16.90 -9.73 8.41
C LEU A 81 -16.87 -9.09 7.02
N VAL A 82 -17.57 -7.97 6.83
CA VAL A 82 -17.56 -7.21 5.57
C VAL A 82 -16.16 -6.71 5.25
N THR A 83 -15.41 -6.24 6.24
CA THR A 83 -14.03 -5.78 6.07
C THR A 83 -13.12 -6.93 5.62
N ILE A 84 -13.22 -8.09 6.27
CA ILE A 84 -12.45 -9.28 5.91
C ILE A 84 -12.79 -9.73 4.48
N GLN A 85 -14.07 -9.78 4.14
CA GLN A 85 -14.50 -10.11 2.77
C GLN A 85 -13.94 -9.12 1.74
N TYR A 86 -13.98 -7.83 2.07
CA TYR A 86 -13.43 -6.78 1.21
C TYR A 86 -11.93 -6.97 0.98
N VAL A 87 -11.16 -7.28 2.01
CA VAL A 87 -9.72 -7.51 1.90
C VAL A 87 -9.42 -8.78 1.10
N ILE A 88 -10.09 -9.89 1.42
CA ILE A 88 -9.85 -11.19 0.78
C ILE A 88 -10.21 -11.16 -0.72
N ILE A 89 -11.21 -10.41 -1.12
CA ILE A 89 -11.64 -10.35 -2.54
C ILE A 89 -10.99 -9.16 -3.24
N GLY A 90 -11.01 -7.98 -2.62
CA GLY A 90 -10.58 -6.74 -3.26
C GLY A 90 -9.07 -6.67 -3.48
N VAL A 91 -8.27 -7.12 -2.51
CA VAL A 91 -6.80 -7.05 -2.63
C VAL A 91 -6.28 -8.02 -3.69
N PRO A 92 -6.63 -9.32 -3.70
CA PRO A 92 -6.18 -10.22 -4.75
C PRO A 92 -6.66 -9.80 -6.14
N LEU A 93 -7.90 -9.35 -6.27
CA LEU A 93 -8.42 -8.87 -7.55
C LEU A 93 -7.60 -7.70 -8.10
N LYS A 94 -7.28 -6.72 -7.24
CA LYS A 94 -6.43 -5.59 -7.60
C LYS A 94 -5.03 -6.03 -8.01
N LEU A 95 -4.41 -6.93 -7.25
CA LEU A 95 -3.07 -7.42 -7.53
C LEU A 95 -3.01 -8.26 -8.81
N VAL A 96 -3.97 -9.14 -9.03
CA VAL A 96 -4.05 -9.95 -10.26
C VAL A 96 -4.22 -9.03 -11.48
N PHE A 97 -5.10 -8.04 -11.38
CA PHE A 97 -5.31 -7.10 -12.47
C PHE A 97 -4.07 -6.23 -12.71
N ALA A 98 -3.41 -5.74 -11.64
CA ALA A 98 -2.17 -5.00 -11.71
C ALA A 98 -1.04 -5.80 -12.36
N LEU A 99 -0.87 -7.07 -11.98
CA LEU A 99 0.13 -7.96 -12.54
C LEU A 99 -0.14 -8.26 -14.01
N PHE A 100 -1.40 -8.52 -14.37
CA PHE A 100 -1.81 -8.75 -15.75
C PHE A 100 -1.46 -7.55 -16.64
N VAL A 101 -1.82 -6.34 -16.22
CA VAL A 101 -1.50 -5.12 -16.98
C VAL A 101 0.02 -4.86 -16.99
N ALA A 102 0.74 -5.12 -15.90
CA ALA A 102 2.19 -5.00 -15.85
C ALA A 102 2.88 -5.92 -16.87
N MET A 103 2.42 -7.17 -17.01
CA MET A 103 2.95 -8.10 -18.02
C MET A 103 2.70 -7.62 -19.45
N LEU A 104 1.54 -7.03 -19.72
CA LEU A 104 1.27 -6.44 -21.04
C LEU A 104 2.19 -5.26 -21.34
N LEU A 105 2.45 -4.42 -20.32
CA LEU A 105 3.28 -3.23 -20.44
C LEU A 105 4.80 -3.50 -20.38
N THR A 106 5.23 -4.71 -20.06
CA THR A 106 6.65 -5.10 -20.16
C THR A 106 7.09 -5.38 -21.58
N LYS A 107 6.16 -5.68 -22.49
CA LYS A 107 6.48 -5.83 -23.92
C LYS A 107 6.97 -4.48 -24.49
N PRO A 108 8.06 -4.45 -25.26
CA PRO A 108 8.58 -3.21 -25.83
C PRO A 108 7.60 -2.64 -26.86
N THR A 109 7.01 -1.49 -26.53
CA THR A 109 6.12 -0.75 -27.43
C THR A 109 6.57 0.71 -27.52
N ARG A 110 6.37 1.35 -28.69
CA ARG A 110 6.80 2.76 -28.91
C ARG A 110 6.16 3.74 -27.92
N LEU A 111 4.97 3.45 -27.40
CA LEU A 111 4.18 4.29 -26.50
C LEU A 111 4.14 3.78 -25.06
N GLN A 112 5.09 2.94 -24.64
CA GLN A 112 5.09 2.30 -23.31
C GLN A 112 5.02 3.32 -22.17
N GLY A 113 5.73 4.45 -22.28
CA GLY A 113 5.68 5.52 -21.27
C GLY A 113 4.30 6.15 -21.14
N PHE A 114 3.65 6.40 -22.27
CA PHE A 114 2.30 6.96 -22.32
C PHE A 114 1.27 6.02 -21.67
N TYR A 115 1.29 4.75 -22.04
CA TYR A 115 0.38 3.76 -21.43
C TYR A 115 0.57 3.64 -19.91
N ARG A 116 1.82 3.65 -19.43
CA ARG A 116 2.12 3.64 -17.99
C ARG A 116 1.53 4.86 -17.29
N ALA A 117 1.68 6.05 -17.87
CA ALA A 117 1.12 7.26 -17.30
C ALA A 117 -0.41 7.19 -17.23
N VAL A 118 -1.09 6.79 -18.32
CA VAL A 118 -2.54 6.66 -18.39
C VAL A 118 -3.08 5.67 -17.37
N TYR A 119 -2.48 4.48 -17.23
CA TYR A 119 -2.92 3.47 -16.27
C TYR A 119 -2.56 3.82 -14.81
N TYR A 120 -1.64 4.76 -14.60
CA TYR A 120 -1.30 5.25 -13.27
C TYR A 120 -2.23 6.36 -12.76
N ILE A 121 -2.85 7.15 -13.65
CA ILE A 121 -3.76 8.25 -13.30
C ILE A 121 -4.85 7.83 -12.29
N PRO A 122 -5.55 6.69 -12.45
CA PRO A 122 -6.54 6.24 -11.48
C PRO A 122 -6.03 6.15 -10.05
N SER A 123 -4.79 5.69 -9.86
CA SER A 123 -4.17 5.57 -8.54
C SER A 123 -3.83 6.92 -7.91
N LEU A 124 -3.57 7.96 -8.72
CA LEU A 124 -3.31 9.31 -8.22
C LEU A 124 -4.58 10.00 -7.73
N ILE A 125 -5.68 9.87 -8.47
CA ILE A 125 -6.94 10.56 -8.18
C ILE A 125 -7.90 9.74 -7.32
N GLY A 126 -7.68 8.41 -7.22
CA GLY A 126 -8.60 7.46 -6.62
C GLY A 126 -8.92 7.71 -5.14
N GLY A 127 -8.00 8.34 -4.39
CA GLY A 127 -8.20 8.72 -3.00
C GLY A 127 -9.06 9.98 -2.81
N SER A 128 -9.52 10.63 -3.87
CA SER A 128 -10.29 11.87 -3.76
C SER A 128 -11.78 11.61 -3.50
N VAL A 129 -12.40 12.51 -2.71
CA VAL A 129 -13.85 12.49 -2.46
C VAL A 129 -14.65 12.61 -3.76
N ALA A 130 -14.12 13.36 -4.73
CA ALA A 130 -14.78 13.54 -6.03
C ALA A 130 -14.97 12.19 -6.77
N VAL A 131 -13.94 11.34 -6.78
CA VAL A 131 -14.03 9.99 -7.37
C VAL A 131 -15.04 9.13 -6.62
N ALA A 132 -15.04 9.17 -5.29
CA ALA A 132 -16.02 8.43 -4.50
C ALA A 132 -17.49 8.85 -4.82
N LEU A 133 -17.73 10.15 -5.02
CA LEU A 133 -19.04 10.66 -5.40
C LEU A 133 -19.43 10.20 -6.82
N VAL A 134 -18.50 10.26 -7.77
CA VAL A 134 -18.75 9.74 -9.15
C VAL A 134 -19.08 8.26 -9.12
N TRP A 135 -18.34 7.44 -8.37
CA TRP A 135 -18.64 6.01 -8.22
C TRP A 135 -19.99 5.76 -7.57
N LYS A 136 -20.32 6.51 -6.52
CA LYS A 136 -21.65 6.45 -5.88
C LYS A 136 -22.77 6.79 -6.87
N GLN A 137 -22.54 7.76 -7.76
CA GLN A 137 -23.52 8.15 -8.77
C GLN A 137 -23.65 7.10 -9.91
N LEU A 138 -22.53 6.55 -10.39
CA LEU A 138 -22.52 5.51 -11.43
C LEU A 138 -23.27 4.25 -11.01
N PHE A 139 -23.08 3.79 -9.77
CA PHE A 139 -23.68 2.59 -9.20
C PHE A 139 -24.97 2.85 -8.42
N GLY A 140 -25.40 4.11 -8.30
CA GLY A 140 -26.64 4.51 -7.64
C GLY A 140 -27.88 3.99 -8.38
N SER A 141 -29.02 4.00 -7.70
CA SER A 141 -30.29 3.44 -8.23
C SER A 141 -30.76 4.05 -9.55
N ARG A 142 -30.31 5.29 -9.85
CA ARG A 142 -30.56 6.02 -11.11
C ARG A 142 -29.28 6.16 -11.95
N GLY A 143 -28.20 5.47 -11.58
CA GLY A 143 -26.94 5.55 -12.29
C GLY A 143 -26.95 4.79 -13.62
N PRO A 144 -26.10 5.18 -14.58
CA PRO A 144 -26.07 4.59 -15.92
C PRO A 144 -25.83 3.08 -15.91
N ILE A 145 -25.02 2.57 -14.98
CA ILE A 145 -24.75 1.12 -14.85
C ILE A 145 -26.00 0.38 -14.42
N VAL A 146 -26.74 0.90 -13.43
CA VAL A 146 -27.98 0.26 -12.95
C VAL A 146 -29.07 0.35 -14.01
N LEU A 147 -29.15 1.46 -14.75
CA LEU A 147 -30.10 1.60 -15.86
C LEU A 147 -29.80 0.60 -16.99
N ALA A 148 -28.52 0.42 -17.33
CA ALA A 148 -28.13 -0.59 -18.32
C ALA A 148 -28.48 -2.03 -17.88
N ILE A 149 -28.30 -2.36 -16.60
CA ILE A 149 -28.68 -3.67 -16.05
C ILE A 149 -30.19 -3.86 -16.07
N LYS A 150 -30.96 -2.81 -15.76
CA LYS A 150 -32.44 -2.85 -15.82
C LYS A 150 -32.96 -3.01 -17.24
N SER A 151 -32.32 -2.41 -18.24
CA SER A 151 -32.68 -2.58 -19.65
C SER A 151 -32.43 -3.99 -20.16
N LEU A 152 -31.53 -4.76 -19.51
CA LEU A 152 -31.28 -6.18 -19.79
C LEU A 152 -32.29 -7.14 -19.08
N GLY A 153 -33.31 -6.59 -18.40
CA GLY A 153 -34.40 -7.38 -17.78
C GLY A 153 -34.31 -7.52 -16.25
N ALA A 154 -33.29 -7.01 -15.59
CA ALA A 154 -33.18 -7.08 -14.13
C ALA A 154 -33.98 -5.94 -13.46
N THR A 155 -35.28 -6.00 -13.54
CA THR A 155 -36.17 -5.02 -12.90
C THR A 155 -36.04 -5.05 -11.36
N GLY A 156 -35.89 -3.89 -10.74
CA GLY A 156 -35.73 -3.78 -9.28
C GLY A 156 -34.29 -3.90 -8.77
N PHE A 157 -33.30 -4.09 -9.64
CA PHE A 157 -31.90 -4.20 -9.25
C PHE A 157 -31.33 -2.87 -8.69
N SER A 158 -30.64 -2.96 -7.56
CA SER A 158 -29.91 -1.83 -6.95
C SER A 158 -28.68 -2.36 -6.22
N PHE A 159 -27.51 -1.82 -6.50
CA PHE A 159 -26.29 -2.21 -5.77
C PHE A 159 -26.37 -1.83 -4.29
N PHE A 160 -26.74 -0.59 -3.98
CA PHE A 160 -26.78 -0.09 -2.60
C PHE A 160 -28.08 -0.44 -1.84
N GLY A 161 -29.06 -1.02 -2.51
CA GLY A 161 -30.29 -1.51 -1.89
C GLY A 161 -30.19 -2.95 -1.37
N SER A 162 -29.12 -3.65 -1.69
CA SER A 162 -28.89 -5.04 -1.27
C SER A 162 -27.55 -5.16 -0.54
N SER A 163 -27.55 -5.80 0.63
CA SER A 163 -26.32 -6.05 1.39
C SER A 163 -25.30 -6.89 0.61
N THR A 164 -25.77 -7.80 -0.23
CA THR A 164 -24.92 -8.67 -1.05
C THR A 164 -24.22 -7.93 -2.19
N TRP A 165 -24.93 -7.00 -2.85
CA TRP A 165 -24.42 -6.31 -4.03
C TRP A 165 -23.72 -4.98 -3.73
N ALA A 166 -23.95 -4.38 -2.55
CA ALA A 166 -23.32 -3.12 -2.13
C ALA A 166 -21.79 -3.19 -2.08
N PHE A 167 -21.26 -4.39 -1.88
CA PHE A 167 -19.86 -4.69 -1.82
C PHE A 167 -19.13 -4.55 -3.18
N LEU A 168 -19.80 -4.91 -4.28
CA LEU A 168 -19.21 -4.98 -5.62
C LEU A 168 -18.67 -3.63 -6.11
N PRO A 169 -19.39 -2.50 -6.00
CA PRO A 169 -18.85 -1.18 -6.37
C PRO A 169 -17.58 -0.80 -5.61
N LEU A 170 -17.48 -1.18 -4.33
CA LEU A 170 -16.30 -0.90 -3.51
C LEU A 170 -15.07 -1.70 -3.99
N VAL A 171 -15.26 -2.99 -4.28
CA VAL A 171 -14.20 -3.85 -4.82
C VAL A 171 -13.74 -3.37 -6.18
N LEU A 172 -14.66 -2.99 -7.06
CA LEU A 172 -14.34 -2.46 -8.40
C LEU A 172 -13.61 -1.13 -8.31
N CYS A 173 -14.02 -0.23 -7.41
CA CYS A 173 -13.33 1.04 -7.16
C CYS A 173 -11.90 0.82 -6.68
N ASN A 174 -11.68 -0.14 -5.79
CA ASN A 174 -10.34 -0.51 -5.35
C ASN A 174 -9.53 -1.15 -6.48
N ALA A 175 -10.12 -2.06 -7.23
CA ALA A 175 -9.46 -2.71 -8.37
C ALA A 175 -9.08 -1.70 -9.46
N TRP A 176 -9.91 -0.68 -9.71
CA TRP A 176 -9.62 0.39 -10.66
C TRP A 176 -8.36 1.21 -10.31
N GLN A 177 -8.02 1.30 -9.02
CA GLN A 177 -6.81 1.97 -8.52
C GLN A 177 -5.57 1.05 -8.53
N PHE A 178 -5.42 0.22 -9.53
CA PHE A 178 -4.32 -0.77 -9.63
C PHE A 178 -2.97 -0.18 -10.05
N GLY A 179 -2.91 1.07 -10.50
CA GLY A 179 -1.75 1.67 -11.20
C GLY A 179 -0.45 1.67 -10.40
N SER A 180 -0.49 1.96 -9.09
CA SER A 180 0.70 1.91 -8.22
C SER A 180 1.27 0.48 -8.12
N SER A 181 0.42 -0.49 -7.87
CA SER A 181 0.81 -1.91 -7.83
C SER A 181 1.33 -2.40 -9.19
N MET A 182 0.72 -1.93 -10.29
CA MET A 182 1.17 -2.22 -11.66
C MET A 182 2.60 -1.71 -11.90
N LEU A 183 2.93 -0.49 -11.47
CA LEU A 183 4.29 0.06 -11.64
C LEU A 183 5.33 -0.74 -10.86
N ILE A 184 4.99 -1.16 -9.65
CA ILE A 184 5.85 -1.99 -8.81
C ILE A 184 6.10 -3.35 -9.51
N PHE A 185 5.05 -4.02 -9.96
CA PHE A 185 5.19 -5.28 -10.71
C PHE A 185 5.95 -5.10 -12.03
N ALA A 186 5.70 -4.03 -12.78
CA ALA A 186 6.42 -3.75 -14.02
C ALA A 186 7.92 -3.51 -13.79
N SER A 187 8.29 -2.95 -12.64
CA SER A 187 9.69 -2.78 -12.24
C SER A 187 10.33 -4.11 -11.86
N GLY A 188 9.62 -4.94 -11.07
CA GLY A 188 10.09 -6.27 -10.68
C GLY A 188 10.24 -7.20 -11.89
N LEU A 189 9.26 -7.24 -12.79
CA LEU A 189 9.32 -8.05 -14.01
C LEU A 189 10.53 -7.75 -14.89
N LYS A 190 11.00 -6.50 -14.91
CA LYS A 190 12.20 -6.09 -15.69
C LYS A 190 13.51 -6.54 -15.06
N GLN A 191 13.51 -6.86 -13.76
CA GLN A 191 14.71 -7.31 -13.06
C GLN A 191 14.95 -8.82 -13.21
N ILE A 192 13.94 -9.57 -13.68
CA ILE A 192 14.09 -11.02 -13.92
C ILE A 192 14.98 -11.22 -15.13
N PRO A 193 16.12 -11.96 -15.00
CA PRO A 193 17.02 -12.26 -16.13
C PRO A 193 16.28 -13.01 -17.25
N LYS A 194 16.56 -12.63 -18.49
CA LYS A 194 15.96 -13.29 -19.66
C LYS A 194 16.40 -14.73 -19.82
N ASP A 195 17.62 -15.04 -19.39
CA ASP A 195 18.21 -16.37 -19.45
C ASP A 195 17.33 -17.46 -18.83
N TYR A 196 16.58 -17.09 -17.75
CA TYR A 196 15.64 -18.04 -17.11
C TYR A 196 14.48 -18.42 -18.04
N TYR A 197 14.00 -17.47 -18.83
CA TYR A 197 12.92 -17.70 -19.78
C TYR A 197 13.42 -18.46 -21.01
N GLU A 198 14.63 -18.16 -21.48
CA GLU A 198 15.28 -18.83 -22.60
C GLU A 198 15.60 -20.29 -22.27
N ALA A 199 16.16 -20.56 -21.11
CA ALA A 199 16.40 -21.93 -20.63
C ALA A 199 15.10 -22.74 -20.53
N ALA A 200 14.06 -22.17 -19.95
CA ALA A 200 12.75 -22.81 -19.83
C ALA A 200 12.07 -23.03 -21.20
N GLU A 201 12.38 -22.20 -22.20
CA GLU A 201 11.88 -22.38 -23.56
C GLU A 201 12.56 -23.54 -24.27
N ILE A 202 13.88 -23.72 -24.07
CA ILE A 202 14.66 -24.87 -24.56
C ILE A 202 14.13 -26.17 -23.94
N ASP A 203 13.75 -26.12 -22.63
CA ASP A 203 13.16 -27.26 -21.92
C ASP A 203 11.68 -27.52 -22.32
N GLY A 204 11.13 -26.79 -23.29
CA GLY A 204 9.75 -26.96 -23.77
C GLY A 204 8.67 -26.50 -22.80
N ALA A 205 9.00 -25.64 -21.81
CA ALA A 205 8.02 -25.13 -20.86
C ALA A 205 7.02 -24.18 -21.52
N SER A 206 5.72 -24.46 -21.36
CA SER A 206 4.66 -23.59 -21.86
C SER A 206 4.68 -22.21 -21.14
N SER A 207 4.07 -21.19 -21.75
CA SER A 207 3.99 -19.83 -21.18
C SER A 207 3.35 -19.82 -19.79
N VAL A 208 2.34 -20.66 -19.55
CA VAL A 208 1.68 -20.80 -18.25
C VAL A 208 2.64 -21.41 -17.22
N LYS A 209 3.38 -22.45 -17.60
CA LYS A 209 4.38 -23.08 -16.71
C LYS A 209 5.49 -22.06 -16.37
N ARG A 210 5.99 -21.31 -17.35
CA ARG A 210 6.99 -20.24 -17.14
C ARG A 210 6.47 -19.17 -16.17
N PHE A 211 5.18 -18.79 -16.26
CA PHE A 211 4.58 -17.83 -15.36
C PHE A 211 4.58 -18.31 -13.90
N PHE A 212 4.10 -19.52 -13.62
CA PHE A 212 4.00 -20.03 -12.25
C PHE A 212 5.34 -20.48 -11.68
N SER A 213 6.28 -20.99 -12.51
CA SER A 213 7.56 -21.53 -12.05
C SER A 213 8.71 -20.50 -12.04
N ILE A 214 8.62 -19.43 -12.82
CA ILE A 214 9.68 -18.40 -12.92
C ILE A 214 9.15 -17.04 -12.53
N THR A 215 8.15 -16.52 -13.25
CA THR A 215 7.71 -15.14 -13.08
C THR A 215 7.19 -14.88 -11.68
N LEU A 216 6.26 -15.67 -11.19
CA LEU A 216 5.61 -15.47 -9.90
C LEU A 216 6.59 -15.68 -8.72
N PRO A 217 7.40 -16.77 -8.67
CA PRO A 217 8.38 -16.93 -7.60
C PRO A 217 9.47 -15.86 -7.59
N CYS A 218 10.00 -15.47 -8.76
CA CYS A 218 11.00 -14.40 -8.84
C CYS A 218 10.46 -13.06 -8.38
N LEU A 219 9.20 -12.73 -8.69
CA LEU A 219 8.55 -11.52 -8.16
C LEU A 219 8.43 -11.57 -6.63
N CYS A 220 8.03 -12.70 -6.05
CA CYS A 220 7.98 -12.85 -4.60
C CYS A 220 9.36 -12.70 -3.95
N LEU A 221 10.41 -13.28 -4.54
CA LEU A 221 11.78 -13.17 -4.04
C LEU A 221 12.33 -11.74 -4.11
N LEU A 222 11.98 -10.96 -5.14
CA LEU A 222 12.39 -9.55 -5.24
C LEU A 222 11.83 -8.68 -4.10
N TYR A 223 10.70 -9.07 -3.50
CA TYR A 223 10.14 -8.40 -2.33
C TYR A 223 10.75 -8.86 -1.00
N THR A 224 11.32 -10.06 -0.97
CA THR A 224 11.89 -10.67 0.24
C THR A 224 13.42 -10.64 0.25
N SER A 225 14.06 -10.39 -0.90
CA SER A 225 15.50 -10.28 -1.01
C SER A 225 16.02 -9.04 -0.30
N PRO A 226 17.09 -9.13 0.49
CA PRO A 226 17.76 -7.98 1.04
C PRO A 226 18.19 -7.05 -0.09
N SER A 227 18.07 -5.74 0.15
CA SER A 227 18.40 -4.69 -0.83
C SER A 227 19.80 -4.94 -1.42
N PRO A 228 20.04 -4.65 -2.72
CA PRO A 228 21.40 -4.70 -3.31
C PRO A 228 22.46 -3.91 -2.53
N ARG A 229 22.06 -3.07 -1.59
CA ARG A 229 22.93 -2.39 -0.63
C ARG A 229 23.65 -3.36 0.30
N ASP A 230 23.06 -4.49 0.65
CA ASP A 230 23.66 -5.45 1.58
C ASP A 230 24.77 -6.25 0.90
N ASP A 231 24.64 -6.52 -0.41
CA ASP A 231 25.71 -7.10 -1.23
C ASP A 231 26.92 -6.16 -1.41
N TRP A 232 26.69 -4.85 -1.34
CA TRP A 232 27.77 -3.86 -1.46
C TRP A 232 28.62 -3.80 -0.20
N LEU A 233 27.99 -3.88 0.97
CA LEU A 233 28.69 -3.92 2.26
C LEU A 233 29.49 -5.21 2.46
N SER A 234 29.04 -6.35 1.91
CA SER A 234 29.75 -7.61 1.98
C SER A 234 30.98 -7.68 1.04
N ARG A 235 31.07 -6.78 0.05
CA ARG A 235 32.17 -6.70 -0.93
C ARG A 235 33.21 -5.62 -0.61
N MET A 236 33.01 -4.84 0.46
CA MET A 236 34.06 -3.95 0.92
C MET A 236 35.20 -4.78 1.52
N PRO A 237 36.42 -4.70 1.00
CA PRO A 237 37.56 -5.32 1.66
C PRO A 237 37.65 -4.69 3.06
N SER A 238 37.68 -5.57 4.07
CA SER A 238 37.98 -5.14 5.44
C SER A 238 39.34 -4.44 5.38
N SER A 239 39.33 -3.11 5.42
CA SER A 239 40.54 -2.31 5.55
C SER A 239 41.21 -2.68 6.87
N ALA A 240 42.28 -3.46 6.75
CA ALA A 240 43.22 -3.72 7.82
C ALA A 240 43.88 -2.39 8.29
#